data_f8275a416522bca549af3763c5072033
#
_entry.id   f8275a416522bca549af3763c5072033
#
_cell.length_a   1.000
_cell.length_b   1.000
_cell.length_c   1.000
_cell.angle_alpha   90.00
_cell.angle_beta   90.00
_cell.angle_gamma   90.00
#
_symmetry.space_group_name_H-M   'P 1'
#
loop_
_entity.id
_entity.type
_entity.pdbx_description
1 polymer ?
#
loop_
_entity_poly.entity_id
_entity_poly.type
_entity_poly.pdbx_seq_one_letter_code
_entity_poly.pdbx_strand_id
1 'polypeptide(L)'
;MTLTRIGPRIAFVACVAALPVVALGCPQAGDQGRAEFDAFFEKVSEAEAELFRGRPEALQALWTREPEVTLFGVSGGSGAHGWDQVGPRLDWTRTQYSDGSLTITRIAAYVSGNLGYVVQLENVRFKVPGHAVESFLQIRATWIFRRERDGWRIIHRHADSLIKRQGPAELNAVEQP
;
A
#
# COMPACT_ATOMS: atom_id res chain seq x y z
N MET A 1 43.80 33.08 80.91
CA MET A 1 43.44 33.93 79.75
C MET A 1 43.81 33.11 78.52
N THR A 2 42.88 32.40 77.92
CA THR A 2 43.15 31.47 76.82
C THR A 2 42.31 31.90 75.58
N LEU A 3 42.97 32.43 74.58
CA LEU A 3 42.32 32.90 73.32
C LEU A 3 42.16 31.70 72.39
N THR A 4 40.91 31.36 72.07
CA THR A 4 40.56 30.35 71.09
C THR A 4 40.43 30.99 69.72
N ARG A 5 41.28 30.57 68.76
CA ARG A 5 41.23 30.98 67.39
C ARG A 5 40.17 30.14 66.61
N ILE A 6 39.20 30.84 66.06
CA ILE A 6 38.23 30.24 65.14
C ILE A 6 38.74 30.41 63.72
N GLY A 7 39.04 29.33 63.06
CA GLY A 7 39.44 29.31 61.58
C GLY A 7 38.22 29.26 60.66
N PRO A 8 38.32 29.84 59.45
CA PRO A 8 37.16 29.86 58.55
C PRO A 8 36.94 28.48 57.89
N ARG A 9 35.67 28.02 57.93
CA ARG A 9 35.19 26.86 57.19
C ARG A 9 34.92 27.26 55.74
N ILE A 10 35.69 26.74 54.82
CA ILE A 10 35.45 26.85 53.37
C ILE A 10 34.41 25.79 52.99
N ALA A 11 33.21 26.25 52.62
CA ALA A 11 32.15 25.36 52.09
C ALA A 11 32.42 25.14 50.56
N PHE A 12 32.74 23.90 50.19
CA PHE A 12 32.79 23.48 48.80
C PHE A 12 31.36 23.27 48.34
N VAL A 13 30.86 24.14 47.44
CA VAL A 13 29.62 23.92 46.69
C VAL A 13 29.97 23.07 45.48
N ALA A 14 29.60 21.81 45.48
CA ALA A 14 29.72 20.93 44.33
C ALA A 14 28.55 21.23 43.37
N CYS A 15 28.83 21.92 42.28
CA CYS A 15 27.90 22.08 41.17
C CYS A 15 27.81 20.76 40.40
N VAL A 16 26.75 19.98 40.64
CA VAL A 16 26.39 18.82 39.80
C VAL A 16 25.71 19.34 38.54
N ALA A 17 26.45 19.35 37.43
CA ALA A 17 25.89 19.64 36.11
C ALA A 17 25.04 18.42 35.65
N ALA A 18 23.72 18.54 35.70
CA ALA A 18 22.82 17.56 35.12
C ALA A 18 22.86 17.70 33.58
N LEU A 19 23.48 16.76 32.89
CA LEU A 19 23.40 16.63 31.44
C LEU A 19 21.99 16.14 31.06
N PRO A 20 21.32 16.78 30.09
CA PRO A 20 20.05 16.27 29.59
C PRO A 20 20.31 14.96 28.85
N VAL A 21 19.75 13.85 29.37
CA VAL A 21 19.67 12.59 28.64
C VAL A 21 18.62 12.79 27.55
N VAL A 22 19.06 13.03 26.30
CA VAL A 22 18.21 12.94 25.12
C VAL A 22 17.87 11.47 24.95
N ALA A 23 16.69 11.06 25.40
CA ALA A 23 16.14 9.75 25.10
C ALA A 23 15.86 9.70 23.59
N LEU A 24 16.77 9.10 22.82
CA LEU A 24 16.49 8.63 21.48
C LEU A 24 15.43 7.55 21.60
N GLY A 25 14.15 7.92 21.38
CA GLY A 25 13.03 6.99 21.37
C GLY A 25 13.28 5.92 20.33
N CYS A 26 13.47 4.67 20.76
CA CYS A 26 13.43 3.53 19.85
C CYS A 26 12.04 3.51 19.19
N PRO A 27 11.95 3.39 17.86
CA PRO A 27 10.64 3.24 17.20
C PRO A 27 9.93 2.03 17.79
N GLN A 28 8.67 2.21 18.18
CA GLN A 28 7.87 1.13 18.74
C GLN A 28 7.63 0.09 17.63
N ALA A 29 7.53 -1.20 17.97
CA ALA A 29 7.34 -2.31 17.04
C ALA A 29 6.15 -2.09 16.08
N GLY A 30 5.13 -1.32 16.48
CA GLY A 30 4.01 -0.91 15.64
C GLY A 30 4.41 0.05 14.52
N ASP A 31 5.35 0.96 14.76
CA ASP A 31 5.82 1.93 13.76
C ASP A 31 6.69 1.26 12.69
N GLN A 32 7.50 0.27 13.07
CA GLN A 32 8.30 -0.50 12.12
C GLN A 32 7.42 -1.33 11.17
N GLY A 33 6.40 -2.01 11.70
CA GLY A 33 5.47 -2.80 10.90
C GLY A 33 4.68 -1.93 9.91
N ARG A 34 4.33 -0.72 10.33
CA ARG A 34 3.67 0.27 9.46
C ARG A 34 4.60 0.77 8.37
N ALA A 35 5.83 1.13 8.70
CA ALA A 35 6.81 1.61 7.71
C ALA A 35 7.16 0.54 6.67
N GLU A 36 7.30 -0.72 7.06
CA GLU A 36 7.52 -1.84 6.14
C GLU A 36 6.32 -2.03 5.20
N PHE A 37 5.10 -1.92 5.73
CA PHE A 37 3.88 -2.01 4.92
C PHE A 37 3.79 -0.86 3.91
N ASP A 38 4.03 0.38 4.34
CA ASP A 38 3.99 1.54 3.46
C ASP A 38 5.05 1.44 2.35
N ALA A 39 6.28 1.00 2.68
CA ALA A 39 7.34 0.76 1.69
C ALA A 39 6.98 -0.36 0.70
N PHE A 40 6.30 -1.41 1.14
CA PHE A 40 5.80 -2.46 0.26
C PHE A 40 4.70 -1.92 -0.66
N PHE A 41 3.78 -1.12 -0.13
CA PHE A 41 2.70 -0.54 -0.91
C PHE A 41 3.20 0.42 -2.01
N GLU A 42 4.27 1.17 -1.76
CA GLU A 42 4.90 1.97 -2.83
C GLU A 42 5.40 1.09 -3.98
N LYS A 43 6.02 -0.06 -3.69
CA LYS A 43 6.42 -1.05 -4.72
C LYS A 43 5.22 -1.59 -5.49
N VAL A 44 4.08 -1.81 -4.81
CA VAL A 44 2.84 -2.24 -5.47
C VAL A 44 2.34 -1.15 -6.42
N SER A 45 2.37 0.11 -5.99
CA SER A 45 1.94 1.25 -6.81
C SER A 45 2.80 1.43 -8.06
N GLU A 46 4.12 1.29 -7.93
CA GLU A 46 5.08 1.32 -9.05
C GLU A 46 4.83 0.15 -10.02
N ALA A 47 4.65 -1.05 -9.48
CA ALA A 47 4.40 -2.25 -10.27
C ALA A 47 3.03 -2.21 -10.98
N GLU A 48 2.03 -1.60 -10.36
CA GLU A 48 0.73 -1.37 -11.00
C GLU A 48 0.84 -0.34 -12.14
N ALA A 49 1.64 0.69 -11.98
CA ALA A 49 1.92 1.62 -13.09
C ALA A 49 2.60 0.91 -14.28
N GLU A 50 3.49 -0.06 -14.00
CA GLU A 50 4.10 -0.89 -15.06
C GLU A 50 3.08 -1.80 -15.75
N LEU A 51 2.10 -2.35 -15.01
CA LEU A 51 1.01 -3.14 -15.59
C LEU A 51 0.25 -2.32 -16.66
N PHE A 52 -0.08 -1.06 -16.39
CA PHE A 52 -0.76 -0.19 -17.37
C PHE A 52 0.14 0.23 -18.55
N ARG A 53 1.44 -0.03 -18.47
CA ARG A 53 2.38 0.06 -19.59
C ARG A 53 2.53 -1.25 -20.35
N GLY A 54 1.72 -2.26 -20.03
CA GLY A 54 1.77 -3.59 -20.64
C GLY A 54 2.86 -4.50 -20.05
N ARG A 55 3.38 -4.20 -18.86
CA ARG A 55 4.45 -4.95 -18.18
C ARG A 55 3.99 -5.46 -16.80
N PRO A 56 3.22 -6.55 -16.73
CA PRO A 56 2.65 -7.06 -15.48
C PRO A 56 3.62 -7.80 -14.56
N GLU A 57 4.84 -8.11 -14.99
CA GLU A 57 5.78 -9.00 -14.30
C GLU A 57 6.12 -8.52 -12.88
N ALA A 58 6.35 -7.21 -12.74
CA ALA A 58 6.67 -6.62 -11.44
C ALA A 58 5.50 -6.79 -10.46
N LEU A 59 4.27 -6.57 -10.92
CA LEU A 59 3.08 -6.75 -10.10
C LEU A 59 2.84 -8.24 -9.78
N GLN A 60 2.99 -9.13 -10.77
CA GLN A 60 2.89 -10.58 -10.55
C GLN A 60 3.86 -11.09 -9.49
N ALA A 61 5.07 -10.54 -9.42
CA ALA A 61 6.08 -10.93 -8.43
C ALA A 61 5.71 -10.56 -6.98
N LEU A 62 4.78 -9.62 -6.79
CA LEU A 62 4.33 -9.17 -5.47
C LEU A 62 3.15 -9.97 -4.92
N TRP A 63 2.52 -10.81 -5.74
CA TRP A 63 1.44 -11.70 -5.32
C TRP A 63 2.00 -12.95 -4.64
N THR A 64 1.26 -13.48 -3.65
CA THR A 64 1.49 -14.86 -3.21
C THR A 64 0.97 -15.84 -4.27
N ARG A 65 1.52 -17.05 -4.28
CA ARG A 65 1.16 -18.12 -5.23
C ARG A 65 0.14 -19.11 -4.65
N GLU A 66 -0.53 -18.73 -3.58
CA GLU A 66 -1.45 -19.57 -2.85
C GLU A 66 -2.80 -19.75 -3.58
N PRO A 67 -3.54 -20.85 -3.29
CA PRO A 67 -4.83 -21.11 -3.93
C PRO A 67 -5.95 -20.16 -3.50
N GLU A 68 -5.80 -19.42 -2.39
CA GLU A 68 -6.84 -18.52 -1.85
C GLU A 68 -6.80 -17.10 -2.43
N VAL A 69 -5.82 -16.77 -3.27
CA VAL A 69 -5.75 -15.43 -3.86
C VAL A 69 -6.93 -15.15 -4.78
N THR A 70 -7.37 -13.89 -4.78
CA THR A 70 -8.52 -13.48 -5.61
C THR A 70 -8.27 -12.15 -6.29
N LEU A 71 -8.77 -12.03 -7.52
CA LEU A 71 -8.68 -10.82 -8.32
C LEU A 71 -10.01 -10.54 -9.02
N PHE A 72 -10.64 -9.43 -8.66
CA PHE A 72 -11.73 -8.82 -9.42
C PHE A 72 -11.19 -7.59 -10.12
N GLY A 73 -11.14 -7.64 -11.44
CA GLY A 73 -10.57 -6.56 -12.26
C GLY A 73 -11.66 -5.63 -12.79
N VAL A 74 -11.27 -4.40 -13.07
CA VAL A 74 -12.14 -3.34 -13.61
C VAL A 74 -12.82 -3.71 -14.94
N SER A 75 -12.26 -4.66 -15.68
CA SER A 75 -12.83 -5.15 -16.95
C SER A 75 -14.01 -6.12 -16.76
N GLY A 76 -14.45 -6.34 -15.52
CA GLY A 76 -15.60 -7.22 -15.20
C GLY A 76 -15.26 -8.71 -15.27
N GLY A 77 -16.31 -9.51 -15.46
CA GLY A 77 -16.26 -10.97 -15.39
C GLY A 77 -16.41 -11.51 -13.97
N SER A 78 -16.42 -12.84 -13.82
CA SER A 78 -16.62 -13.53 -12.54
C SER A 78 -15.45 -13.42 -11.55
N GLY A 79 -14.37 -12.73 -11.94
CA GLY A 79 -13.14 -12.68 -11.16
C GLY A 79 -12.25 -13.91 -11.40
N ALA A 80 -11.09 -13.91 -10.72
CA ALA A 80 -10.13 -15.01 -10.73
C ALA A 80 -9.88 -15.47 -9.29
N HIS A 81 -9.79 -16.78 -9.09
CA HIS A 81 -9.52 -17.40 -7.80
C HIS A 81 -8.37 -18.43 -7.94
N GLY A 82 -7.41 -18.34 -7.03
CA GLY A 82 -6.17 -19.09 -7.09
C GLY A 82 -5.15 -18.52 -8.08
N TRP A 83 -3.87 -18.81 -7.82
CA TRP A 83 -2.81 -18.27 -8.68
C TRP A 83 -2.91 -18.73 -10.14
N ASP A 84 -3.40 -19.94 -10.38
CA ASP A 84 -3.56 -20.50 -11.72
C ASP A 84 -4.52 -19.68 -12.61
N GLN A 85 -5.40 -18.90 -12.01
CA GLN A 85 -6.29 -17.96 -12.70
C GLN A 85 -5.81 -16.52 -12.62
N VAL A 86 -5.30 -16.09 -11.44
CA VAL A 86 -4.84 -14.71 -11.22
C VAL A 86 -3.63 -14.39 -12.08
N GLY A 87 -2.64 -15.28 -12.15
CA GLY A 87 -1.44 -15.08 -12.94
C GLY A 87 -1.74 -14.82 -14.42
N PRO A 88 -2.46 -15.71 -15.13
CA PRO A 88 -2.88 -15.50 -16.51
C PRO A 88 -3.75 -14.26 -16.72
N ARG A 89 -4.61 -13.88 -15.74
CA ARG A 89 -5.41 -12.66 -15.81
C ARG A 89 -4.54 -11.41 -15.78
N LEU A 90 -3.51 -11.37 -14.96
CA LEU A 90 -2.53 -10.29 -14.96
C LEU A 90 -1.72 -10.28 -16.25
N ASP A 91 -1.34 -11.43 -16.78
CA ASP A 91 -0.58 -11.53 -18.02
C ASP A 91 -1.38 -11.05 -19.23
N TRP A 92 -2.68 -11.31 -19.26
CA TRP A 92 -3.60 -10.82 -20.29
C TRP A 92 -3.58 -9.30 -20.43
N THR A 93 -3.26 -8.54 -19.37
CA THR A 93 -3.19 -7.07 -19.41
C THR A 93 -2.18 -6.53 -20.42
N ARG A 94 -1.16 -7.33 -20.82
CA ARG A 94 -0.21 -6.97 -21.89
C ARG A 94 -0.89 -6.67 -23.21
N THR A 95 -2.02 -7.32 -23.47
CA THR A 95 -2.78 -7.15 -24.71
C THR A 95 -3.81 -6.04 -24.60
N GLN A 96 -4.02 -5.49 -23.41
CA GLN A 96 -5.04 -4.49 -23.12
C GLN A 96 -4.48 -3.09 -22.91
N TYR A 97 -3.25 -2.98 -22.38
CA TYR A 97 -2.67 -1.71 -21.97
C TYR A 97 -1.30 -1.47 -22.59
N SER A 98 -1.07 -0.23 -23.02
CA SER A 98 0.23 0.30 -23.41
C SER A 98 0.32 1.79 -23.09
N ASP A 99 1.54 2.31 -22.98
CA ASP A 99 1.84 3.73 -22.74
C ASP A 99 1.10 4.32 -21.51
N GLY A 100 0.77 3.48 -20.53
CA GLY A 100 -0.07 3.87 -19.40
C GLY A 100 0.61 4.77 -18.40
N SER A 101 -0.23 5.59 -17.74
CA SER A 101 0.12 6.36 -16.55
C SER A 101 -0.95 6.16 -15.48
N LEU A 102 -0.51 6.13 -14.21
CA LEU A 102 -1.35 5.89 -13.04
C LEU A 102 -1.16 7.02 -12.04
N THR A 103 -2.28 7.55 -11.53
CA THR A 103 -2.29 8.45 -10.38
C THR A 103 -3.20 7.88 -9.32
N ILE A 104 -2.67 7.72 -8.10
CA ILE A 104 -3.38 7.12 -6.97
C ILE A 104 -3.78 8.18 -5.97
N THR A 105 -5.03 8.14 -5.51
CA THR A 105 -5.52 8.87 -4.35
C THR A 105 -5.87 7.85 -3.27
N ARG A 106 -5.02 7.69 -2.27
CA ARG A 106 -5.25 6.79 -1.13
C ARG A 106 -6.37 7.34 -0.26
N ILE A 107 -7.44 6.56 -0.05
CA ILE A 107 -8.58 6.90 0.82
C ILE A 107 -8.32 6.42 2.24
N ALA A 108 -7.86 5.17 2.37
CA ALA A 108 -7.55 4.57 3.66
C ALA A 108 -6.43 3.54 3.52
N ALA A 109 -5.64 3.38 4.57
CA ALA A 109 -4.69 2.29 4.71
C ALA A 109 -4.66 1.85 6.18
N TYR A 110 -4.71 0.55 6.40
CA TYR A 110 -4.67 -0.05 7.72
C TYR A 110 -3.78 -1.27 7.72
N VAL A 111 -3.05 -1.46 8.83
CA VAL A 111 -2.23 -2.65 9.05
C VAL A 111 -2.34 -3.07 10.51
N SER A 112 -2.52 -4.37 10.75
CA SER A 112 -2.51 -4.96 12.08
C SER A 112 -1.98 -6.39 12.00
N GLY A 113 -0.97 -6.68 12.80
CA GLY A 113 -0.30 -7.98 12.78
C GLY A 113 0.27 -8.31 11.40
N ASN A 114 -0.23 -9.37 10.80
CA ASN A 114 0.20 -9.87 9.48
C ASN A 114 -0.78 -9.54 8.34
N LEU A 115 -1.80 -8.71 8.58
CA LEU A 115 -2.76 -8.28 7.56
C LEU A 115 -2.76 -6.77 7.40
N GLY A 116 -2.93 -6.32 6.16
CA GLY A 116 -3.12 -4.93 5.84
C GLY A 116 -4.07 -4.77 4.66
N TYR A 117 -4.70 -3.60 4.56
CA TYR A 117 -5.48 -3.24 3.38
C TYR A 117 -5.26 -1.79 2.99
N VAL A 118 -5.51 -1.51 1.71
CA VAL A 118 -5.56 -0.16 1.17
C VAL A 118 -6.83 0.00 0.34
N VAL A 119 -7.51 1.13 0.52
CA VAL A 119 -8.63 1.57 -0.31
C VAL A 119 -8.21 2.84 -1.02
N GLN A 120 -8.41 2.90 -2.34
CA GLN A 120 -7.93 4.01 -3.15
C GLN A 120 -8.81 4.28 -4.37
N LEU A 121 -8.63 5.49 -4.93
CA LEU A 121 -9.05 5.82 -6.29
C LEU A 121 -7.81 5.83 -7.19
N GLU A 122 -7.98 5.26 -8.38
CA GLU A 122 -6.96 5.19 -9.40
C GLU A 122 -7.45 5.93 -10.64
N ASN A 123 -6.65 6.86 -11.14
CA ASN A 123 -6.88 7.53 -12.42
C ASN A 123 -5.82 7.01 -13.40
N VAL A 124 -6.30 6.33 -14.42
CA VAL A 124 -5.44 5.64 -15.39
C VAL A 124 -5.66 6.24 -16.76
N ARG A 125 -4.58 6.59 -17.44
CA ARG A 125 -4.54 6.87 -18.87
C ARG A 125 -3.74 5.78 -19.54
N PHE A 126 -4.20 5.31 -20.68
CA PHE A 126 -3.53 4.23 -21.41
C PHE A 126 -3.96 4.22 -22.87
N LYS A 127 -3.23 3.49 -23.69
CA LYS A 127 -3.66 3.12 -25.03
C LYS A 127 -3.92 1.62 -25.08
N VAL A 128 -4.87 1.23 -25.90
CA VAL A 128 -5.00 -0.18 -26.30
C VAL A 128 -3.93 -0.45 -27.37
N PRO A 129 -3.15 -1.54 -27.27
CA PRO A 129 -2.14 -1.87 -28.26
C PRO A 129 -2.69 -1.84 -29.68
N GLY A 130 -1.98 -1.15 -30.58
CA GLY A 130 -2.42 -0.94 -31.97
C GLY A 130 -3.41 0.22 -32.19
N HIS A 131 -3.87 0.90 -31.14
CA HIS A 131 -4.76 2.06 -31.23
C HIS A 131 -4.02 3.35 -30.84
N ALA A 132 -4.23 4.42 -31.61
CA ALA A 132 -3.59 5.72 -31.36
C ALA A 132 -4.31 6.54 -30.28
N VAL A 133 -5.59 6.27 -30.04
CA VAL A 133 -6.43 7.05 -29.12
C VAL A 133 -6.14 6.66 -27.67
N GLU A 134 -5.89 7.67 -26.84
CA GLU A 134 -5.76 7.49 -25.40
C GLU A 134 -7.12 7.25 -24.76
N SER A 135 -7.19 6.28 -23.87
CA SER A 135 -8.33 5.97 -23.02
C SER A 135 -8.09 6.47 -21.60
N PHE A 136 -9.17 6.82 -20.91
CA PHE A 136 -9.14 7.22 -19.50
C PHE A 136 -10.09 6.37 -18.68
N LEU A 137 -9.63 5.92 -17.52
CA LEU A 137 -10.39 5.07 -16.62
C LEU A 137 -10.21 5.57 -15.18
N GLN A 138 -11.31 5.72 -14.47
CA GLN A 138 -11.32 5.95 -13.02
C GLN A 138 -11.77 4.68 -12.31
N ILE A 139 -11.01 4.27 -11.30
CA ILE A 139 -11.17 2.99 -10.64
C ILE A 139 -11.32 3.22 -9.13
N ARG A 140 -12.20 2.46 -8.50
CA ARG A 140 -12.21 2.24 -7.05
C ARG A 140 -11.52 0.92 -6.80
N ALA A 141 -10.47 0.92 -5.99
CA ALA A 141 -9.73 -0.30 -5.72
C ALA A 141 -9.60 -0.56 -4.22
N THR A 142 -9.71 -1.82 -3.85
CA THR A 142 -9.33 -2.33 -2.54
C THR A 142 -8.29 -3.40 -2.72
N TRP A 143 -7.20 -3.27 -1.98
CA TRP A 143 -6.12 -4.23 -1.93
C TRP A 143 -6.04 -4.82 -0.54
N ILE A 144 -5.82 -6.13 -0.43
CA ILE A 144 -5.54 -6.81 0.84
C ILE A 144 -4.18 -7.50 0.73
N PHE A 145 -3.40 -7.35 1.79
CA PHE A 145 -2.04 -7.83 1.88
C PHE A 145 -1.86 -8.72 3.10
N ARG A 146 -1.02 -9.73 2.96
CA ARG A 146 -0.59 -10.59 4.06
C ARG A 146 0.93 -10.54 4.20
N ARG A 147 1.40 -10.44 5.43
CA ARG A 147 2.83 -10.59 5.73
C ARG A 147 3.15 -12.06 5.85
N GLU A 148 4.06 -12.50 5.01
CA GLU A 148 4.59 -13.86 4.97
C GLU A 148 6.01 -13.89 5.57
N ARG A 149 6.68 -15.03 5.52
CA ARG A 149 8.02 -15.19 6.10
C ARG A 149 9.06 -14.28 5.44
N ASP A 150 8.94 -14.06 4.14
CA ASP A 150 9.86 -13.30 3.29
C ASP A 150 9.35 -11.87 2.95
N GLY A 151 8.30 -11.39 3.63
CA GLY A 151 7.76 -10.05 3.50
C GLY A 151 6.27 -10.01 3.14
N TRP A 152 5.80 -8.82 2.81
CA TRP A 152 4.40 -8.62 2.42
C TRP A 152 4.12 -9.18 1.03
N ARG A 153 2.88 -9.69 0.83
CA ARG A 153 2.36 -10.19 -0.44
C ARG A 153 0.93 -9.71 -0.66
N ILE A 154 0.57 -9.55 -1.93
CA ILE A 154 -0.81 -9.29 -2.33
C ILE A 154 -1.57 -10.62 -2.26
N ILE A 155 -2.74 -10.62 -1.61
CA ILE A 155 -3.64 -11.78 -1.53
C ILE A 155 -5.00 -11.50 -2.19
N HIS A 156 -5.37 -10.23 -2.33
CA HIS A 156 -6.64 -9.85 -2.95
C HIS A 156 -6.54 -8.47 -3.59
N ARG A 157 -7.21 -8.31 -4.74
CA ARG A 157 -7.56 -7.01 -5.32
C ARG A 157 -9.00 -7.06 -5.81
N HIS A 158 -9.77 -6.05 -5.44
CA HIS A 158 -11.07 -5.76 -6.05
C HIS A 158 -11.03 -4.36 -6.66
N ALA A 159 -11.43 -4.26 -7.92
CA ALA A 159 -11.44 -3.01 -8.65
C ALA A 159 -12.69 -2.89 -9.53
N ASP A 160 -13.38 -1.76 -9.41
CA ASP A 160 -14.53 -1.37 -10.20
C ASP A 160 -14.31 -0.03 -10.88
N SER A 161 -14.99 0.21 -11.99
CA SER A 161 -15.08 1.54 -12.55
C SER A 161 -15.78 2.50 -11.59
N LEU A 162 -15.21 3.70 -11.40
CA LEU A 162 -15.87 4.77 -10.67
C LEU A 162 -17.00 5.34 -11.53
N ILE A 163 -18.20 4.89 -11.27
CA ILE A 163 -19.41 5.39 -11.93
C ILE A 163 -20.17 6.36 -11.03
N LYS A 164 -20.99 7.21 -11.63
CA LYS A 164 -21.92 8.07 -10.88
C LYS A 164 -22.88 7.20 -10.04
N ARG A 165 -23.22 7.67 -8.84
CA ARG A 165 -24.21 6.99 -8.01
C ARG A 165 -25.52 6.86 -8.77
N GLN A 166 -26.05 5.64 -8.84
CA GLN A 166 -27.28 5.28 -9.52
C GLN A 166 -28.32 4.82 -8.51
N GLY A 167 -29.61 5.04 -8.83
CA GLY A 167 -30.71 4.46 -8.07
C GLY A 167 -30.93 2.99 -8.44
N PRO A 168 -31.68 2.22 -7.60
CA PRO A 168 -31.94 0.81 -7.88
C PRO A 168 -32.59 0.55 -9.24
N ALA A 169 -33.42 1.45 -9.73
CA ALA A 169 -34.07 1.30 -11.04
C ALA A 169 -33.08 1.41 -12.22
N GLU A 170 -32.02 2.17 -12.06
CA GLU A 170 -30.97 2.31 -13.08
C GLU A 170 -30.05 1.08 -13.12
N LEU A 171 -29.91 0.36 -12.00
CA LEU A 171 -29.09 -0.85 -11.89
C LEU A 171 -29.71 -2.07 -12.57
N ASN A 172 -31.05 -2.07 -12.76
CA ASN A 172 -31.78 -3.17 -13.39
C ASN A 172 -31.66 -3.22 -14.93
N ALA A 173 -30.97 -2.22 -15.52
CA ALA A 173 -30.71 -2.19 -16.97
C ALA A 173 -29.51 -3.03 -17.40
N VAL A 174 -28.82 -3.70 -16.46
CA VAL A 174 -27.71 -4.60 -16.78
C VAL A 174 -28.28 -5.95 -17.18
N GLU A 175 -28.17 -6.31 -18.44
CA GLU A 175 -28.47 -7.66 -18.91
C GLU A 175 -27.62 -8.67 -18.10
N GLN A 176 -28.30 -9.65 -17.51
CA GLN A 176 -27.63 -10.77 -16.87
C GLN A 176 -26.90 -11.60 -17.94
N PRO A 177 -25.65 -12.04 -17.66
CA PRO A 177 -24.88 -12.83 -18.60
C PRO A 177 -25.49 -14.20 -18.87
#